data_01f2e314a379261d77c430e412827ca0
#
_entry.id   01f2e314a379261d77c430e412827ca0
#
_cell.length_a   1.000
_cell.length_b   1.000
_cell.length_c   1.000
_cell.angle_alpha   90.00
_cell.angle_beta   90.00
_cell.angle_gamma   90.00
#
_symmetry.space_group_name_H-M   'P 1'
#
loop_
_entity.id
_entity.type
_entity.pdbx_description
1 polymer ?
#
loop_
_entity_poly.entity_id
_entity_poly.type
_entity_poly.pdbx_seq_one_letter_code
_entity_poly.pdbx_strand_id
1 'polypeptide(L)'
;MSTLPRILTIMGSGETAPTMVSTHRRLVAKLPSPVDAVIVDTPFGFQENAPELASRAIDYFKVSVNIDAKVAGLVRLHDTHIAADPVSVERGLRMVDSASYLFAGPGSPTYALRQWSGSRFAEVLRTKLNEGGIITFASAAALTLGKYTVPVYEIYKVGEDVRLLDGLNVLGDIGVHAVVIPHFDNAEGGNHDTRYCYLGDTRLRLLETMLDDDTFVLGVDEHTAVVIDIDSDCCTVAGNGTVT
;
A
#
# COMPACT_ATOMS: atom_id res chain seq x y z
N MET A 1 -24.46 4.06 -16.54
CA MET A 1 -23.63 4.58 -15.44
C MET A 1 -22.22 4.58 -15.92
N SER A 2 -21.45 5.65 -15.76
CA SER A 2 -20.02 5.65 -16.09
C SER A 2 -19.35 4.64 -15.15
N THR A 3 -18.64 3.66 -15.69
CA THR A 3 -17.84 2.75 -14.90
C THR A 3 -16.64 3.52 -14.33
N LEU A 4 -16.33 3.30 -13.05
CA LEU A 4 -15.13 3.87 -12.45
C LEU A 4 -13.88 3.31 -13.14
N PRO A 5 -12.79 4.09 -13.28
CA PRO A 5 -11.54 3.59 -13.84
C PRO A 5 -10.94 2.51 -12.92
N ARG A 6 -10.31 1.49 -13.50
CA ARG A 6 -9.60 0.45 -12.76
C ARG A 6 -8.12 0.79 -12.68
N ILE A 7 -7.72 1.39 -11.56
CA ILE A 7 -6.33 1.87 -11.40
C ILE A 7 -5.75 1.34 -10.07
N LEU A 8 -4.57 0.75 -10.16
CA LEU A 8 -3.73 0.44 -9.01
C LEU A 8 -2.51 1.35 -9.02
N THR A 9 -2.28 2.05 -7.92
CA THR A 9 -1.11 2.92 -7.73
C THR A 9 -0.27 2.40 -6.57
N ILE A 10 1.03 2.21 -6.83
CA ILE A 10 2.01 1.80 -5.83
C ILE A 10 2.98 2.98 -5.62
N MET A 11 3.06 3.49 -4.40
CA MET A 11 3.97 4.57 -4.03
C MET A 11 5.10 4.03 -3.15
N GLY A 12 6.35 4.42 -3.46
CA GLY A 12 7.50 4.02 -2.66
C GLY A 12 7.49 4.65 -1.28
N SER A 13 7.30 5.96 -1.21
CA SER A 13 7.10 6.72 0.03
C SER A 13 6.65 8.15 -0.26
N GLY A 14 6.63 8.99 0.80
CA GLY A 14 6.29 10.40 0.68
C GLY A 14 4.84 10.63 0.27
N GLU A 15 3.98 9.66 0.45
CA GLU A 15 2.58 9.62 0.01
C GLU A 15 1.74 10.79 0.53
N THR A 16 2.14 11.38 1.66
CA THR A 16 1.53 12.60 2.22
C THR A 16 2.47 13.83 2.11
N ALA A 17 3.54 13.73 1.35
CA ALA A 17 4.47 14.83 1.12
C ALA A 17 4.00 15.75 -0.03
N PRO A 18 4.45 17.01 -0.08
CA PRO A 18 4.13 17.93 -1.15
C PRO A 18 4.47 17.41 -2.55
N THR A 19 5.51 16.59 -2.68
CA THR A 19 5.97 15.96 -3.93
C THR A 19 4.93 15.07 -4.58
N MET A 20 4.08 14.39 -3.77
CA MET A 20 3.07 13.44 -4.26
C MET A 20 1.67 14.05 -4.43
N VAL A 21 1.45 15.31 -4.04
CA VAL A 21 0.15 15.98 -4.16
C VAL A 21 -0.36 15.98 -5.60
N SER A 22 0.51 16.28 -6.57
CA SER A 22 0.13 16.30 -7.99
C SER A 22 -0.32 14.94 -8.49
N THR A 23 0.27 13.85 -7.98
CA THR A 23 -0.10 12.47 -8.32
C THR A 23 -1.48 12.14 -7.77
N HIS A 24 -1.74 12.40 -6.49
CA HIS A 24 -3.07 12.21 -5.92
C HIS A 24 -4.14 13.02 -6.66
N ARG A 25 -3.89 14.31 -6.94
CA ARG A 25 -4.84 15.17 -7.67
C ARG A 25 -5.14 14.65 -9.07
N ARG A 26 -4.14 14.13 -9.79
CA ARG A 26 -4.35 13.53 -11.13
C ARG A 26 -5.19 12.25 -11.06
N LEU A 27 -4.99 11.43 -10.04
CA LEU A 27 -5.78 10.22 -9.82
C LEU A 27 -7.23 10.58 -9.49
N VAL A 28 -7.44 11.48 -8.54
CA VAL A 28 -8.76 11.94 -8.11
C VAL A 28 -9.54 12.62 -9.25
N ALA A 29 -8.85 13.35 -10.12
CA ALA A 29 -9.49 14.00 -11.28
C ALA A 29 -10.09 13.02 -12.31
N LYS A 30 -9.73 11.73 -12.24
CA LYS A 30 -10.33 10.67 -13.08
C LYS A 30 -11.65 10.15 -12.52
N LEU A 31 -12.04 10.56 -11.31
CA LEU A 31 -13.23 10.09 -10.61
C LEU A 31 -14.39 11.10 -10.71
N PRO A 32 -15.63 10.62 -10.69
CA PRO A 32 -16.78 11.52 -10.60
C PRO A 32 -16.80 12.23 -9.23
N SER A 33 -17.30 13.47 -9.23
CA SER A 33 -17.48 14.24 -8.01
C SER A 33 -18.91 14.05 -7.47
N PRO A 34 -19.11 13.96 -6.14
CA PRO A 34 -18.08 13.94 -5.10
C PRO A 34 -17.32 12.61 -5.04
N VAL A 35 -16.01 12.69 -4.75
CA VAL A 35 -15.16 11.49 -4.59
C VAL A 35 -15.45 10.85 -3.24
N ASP A 36 -15.80 9.56 -3.22
CA ASP A 36 -15.87 8.78 -1.98
C ASP A 36 -14.49 8.20 -1.68
N ALA A 37 -13.71 8.93 -0.86
CA ALA A 37 -12.35 8.59 -0.52
C ALA A 37 -12.28 7.95 0.86
N VAL A 38 -11.57 6.80 0.94
CA VAL A 38 -11.40 6.04 2.18
C VAL A 38 -9.91 5.76 2.45
N ILE A 39 -9.49 6.06 3.68
CA ILE A 39 -8.18 5.77 4.21
C ILE A 39 -8.27 4.47 5.01
N VAL A 40 -7.44 3.49 4.67
CA VAL A 40 -7.30 2.23 5.42
C VAL A 40 -6.21 2.40 6.46
N ASP A 41 -6.61 2.36 7.70
CA ASP A 41 -5.77 2.65 8.87
C ASP A 41 -5.06 1.42 9.47
N THR A 42 -5.23 0.25 8.85
CA THR A 42 -4.62 -1.00 9.32
C THR A 42 -3.09 -0.93 9.44
N PRO A 43 -2.32 -0.39 8.46
CA PRO A 43 -0.86 -0.46 8.54
C PRO A 43 -0.25 0.14 9.80
N PHE A 44 -0.89 1.15 10.39
CA PHE A 44 -0.50 1.80 11.64
C PHE A 44 -1.45 1.48 12.82
N GLY A 45 -2.41 0.59 12.62
CA GLY A 45 -3.46 0.29 13.60
C GLY A 45 -3.01 -0.32 14.93
N PHE A 46 -1.75 -0.77 15.01
CA PHE A 46 -1.15 -1.27 16.25
C PHE A 46 -0.57 -0.16 17.14
N GLN A 47 -0.43 1.06 16.63
CA GLN A 47 0.18 2.17 17.32
C GLN A 47 -0.85 2.86 18.24
N GLU A 48 -0.43 3.28 19.44
CA GLU A 48 -1.29 3.99 20.38
C GLU A 48 -1.80 5.33 19.82
N ASN A 49 -1.00 5.97 18.97
CA ASN A 49 -1.34 7.23 18.31
C ASN A 49 -2.04 7.03 16.93
N ALA A 50 -2.54 5.84 16.62
CA ALA A 50 -3.24 5.58 15.36
C ALA A 50 -4.36 6.60 15.04
N PRO A 51 -5.19 7.06 16.01
CA PRO A 51 -6.17 8.11 15.74
C PRO A 51 -5.56 9.43 15.28
N GLU A 52 -4.41 9.82 15.82
CA GLU A 52 -3.68 11.02 15.40
C GLU A 52 -3.14 10.89 13.98
N LEU A 53 -2.57 9.73 13.63
CA LEU A 53 -2.09 9.46 12.29
C LEU A 53 -3.22 9.49 11.26
N ALA A 54 -4.36 8.91 11.60
CA ALA A 54 -5.57 8.96 10.78
C ALA A 54 -6.06 10.40 10.55
N SER A 55 -6.08 11.23 11.62
CA SER A 55 -6.45 12.64 11.53
C SER A 55 -5.51 13.43 10.60
N ARG A 56 -4.21 13.23 10.72
CA ARG A 56 -3.21 13.87 9.84
C ARG A 56 -3.41 13.48 8.36
N ALA A 57 -3.74 12.22 8.11
CA ALA A 57 -4.04 11.77 6.76
C ALA A 57 -5.32 12.43 6.20
N ILE A 58 -6.39 12.53 7.00
CA ILE A 58 -7.60 13.27 6.62
C ILE A 58 -7.27 14.72 6.27
N ASP A 59 -6.52 15.41 7.14
CA ASP A 59 -6.13 16.81 6.93
C ASP A 59 -5.31 16.98 5.65
N TYR A 60 -4.39 16.06 5.38
CA TYR A 60 -3.63 16.07 4.13
C TYR A 60 -4.55 15.96 2.91
N PHE A 61 -5.45 14.99 2.87
CA PHE A 61 -6.37 14.85 1.74
C PHE A 61 -7.27 16.06 1.58
N LYS A 62 -7.75 16.63 2.68
CA LYS A 62 -8.59 17.81 2.66
C LYS A 62 -7.84 19.06 2.17
N VAL A 63 -6.67 19.34 2.76
CA VAL A 63 -5.94 20.59 2.50
C VAL A 63 -5.12 20.51 1.20
N SER A 64 -4.42 19.39 0.99
CA SER A 64 -3.47 19.26 -0.10
C SER A 64 -4.10 18.68 -1.36
N VAL A 65 -4.96 17.68 -1.24
CA VAL A 65 -5.60 17.01 -2.39
C VAL A 65 -6.94 17.65 -2.76
N ASN A 66 -7.59 18.32 -1.80
CA ASN A 66 -8.91 18.95 -1.91
C ASN A 66 -10.07 17.96 -2.09
N ILE A 67 -10.02 16.87 -1.30
CA ILE A 67 -11.12 15.91 -1.16
C ILE A 67 -11.37 15.59 0.30
N ASP A 68 -12.62 15.30 0.68
CA ASP A 68 -12.96 14.81 1.99
C ASP A 68 -12.76 13.29 2.02
N ALA A 69 -11.84 12.82 2.87
CA ALA A 69 -11.56 11.41 3.07
C ALA A 69 -12.10 10.93 4.43
N LYS A 70 -12.57 9.69 4.48
CA LYS A 70 -13.04 9.01 5.69
C LYS A 70 -12.03 7.93 6.08
N VAL A 71 -11.94 7.60 7.35
CA VAL A 71 -11.13 6.47 7.83
C VAL A 71 -12.00 5.23 7.91
N ALA A 72 -11.50 4.10 7.43
CA ALA A 72 -12.23 2.83 7.43
C ALA A 72 -12.50 2.30 8.84
N GLY A 73 -11.64 2.63 9.82
CA GLY A 73 -11.71 2.09 11.17
C GLY A 73 -11.32 0.61 11.22
N LEU A 74 -10.44 0.20 10.32
CA LEU A 74 -9.93 -1.17 10.18
C LEU A 74 -8.56 -1.33 10.85
N VAL A 75 -8.36 -0.70 12.02
CA VAL A 75 -7.11 -0.85 12.78
C VAL A 75 -6.80 -2.32 13.10
N ARG A 76 -7.84 -3.14 13.21
CA ARG A 76 -7.75 -4.57 13.49
C ARG A 76 -8.93 -5.30 12.86
N LEU A 77 -8.65 -6.42 12.19
CA LEU A 77 -9.66 -7.26 11.53
C LEU A 77 -9.79 -8.63 12.20
N HIS A 78 -8.76 -9.08 12.88
CA HIS A 78 -8.74 -10.35 13.61
C HIS A 78 -8.38 -10.15 15.07
N ASP A 79 -8.84 -11.05 15.91
CA ASP A 79 -8.45 -11.08 17.30
C ASP A 79 -6.95 -11.33 17.45
N THR A 80 -6.37 -10.54 18.32
CA THR A 80 -5.01 -10.73 18.83
C THR A 80 -5.12 -10.85 20.36
N HIS A 81 -4.41 -10.03 21.13
CA HIS A 81 -4.64 -9.88 22.56
C HIS A 81 -5.87 -9.01 22.90
N ILE A 82 -6.37 -8.29 21.92
CA ILE A 82 -7.57 -7.45 22.01
C ILE A 82 -8.52 -7.91 20.90
N ALA A 83 -9.77 -8.16 21.27
CA ALA A 83 -10.80 -8.58 20.33
C ALA A 83 -11.11 -7.49 19.28
N ALA A 84 -11.28 -7.93 18.03
CA ALA A 84 -11.84 -7.07 16.99
C ALA A 84 -13.37 -6.99 17.17
N ASP A 85 -13.94 -5.80 16.98
CA ASP A 85 -15.40 -5.65 16.95
C ASP A 85 -15.94 -6.02 15.56
N PRO A 86 -16.68 -7.13 15.41
CA PRO A 86 -17.13 -7.60 14.11
C PRO A 86 -18.03 -6.57 13.38
N VAL A 87 -18.80 -5.78 14.12
CA VAL A 87 -19.69 -4.77 13.53
C VAL A 87 -18.87 -3.62 12.93
N SER A 88 -17.85 -3.16 13.64
CA SER A 88 -16.94 -2.14 13.14
C SER A 88 -16.11 -2.64 11.94
N VAL A 89 -15.65 -3.88 11.98
CA VAL A 89 -14.92 -4.52 10.86
C VAL A 89 -15.81 -4.59 9.62
N GLU A 90 -17.05 -5.08 9.75
CA GLU A 90 -17.97 -5.17 8.61
C GLU A 90 -18.32 -3.79 8.05
N ARG A 91 -18.51 -2.80 8.91
CA ARG A 91 -18.74 -1.40 8.47
C ARG A 91 -17.54 -0.86 7.71
N GLY A 92 -16.33 -1.06 8.21
CA GLY A 92 -15.10 -0.64 7.54
C GLY A 92 -14.89 -1.31 6.19
N LEU A 93 -15.14 -2.63 6.09
CA LEU A 93 -15.07 -3.35 4.84
C LEU A 93 -16.07 -2.85 3.80
N ARG A 94 -17.30 -2.49 4.21
CA ARG A 94 -18.28 -1.87 3.31
C ARG A 94 -17.84 -0.49 2.84
N MET A 95 -17.19 0.30 3.71
CA MET A 95 -16.65 1.59 3.30
C MET A 95 -15.54 1.41 2.25
N VAL A 96 -14.66 0.43 2.42
CA VAL A 96 -13.62 0.08 1.44
C VAL A 96 -14.24 -0.38 0.12
N ASP A 97 -15.25 -1.22 0.19
CA ASP A 97 -15.96 -1.75 -0.99
C ASP A 97 -16.63 -0.63 -1.81
N SER A 98 -17.32 0.30 -1.17
CA SER A 98 -18.02 1.40 -1.83
C SER A 98 -17.11 2.54 -2.30
N ALA A 99 -15.90 2.68 -1.75
CA ALA A 99 -15.01 3.80 -2.06
C ALA A 99 -14.67 3.89 -3.54
N SER A 100 -14.69 5.10 -4.11
CA SER A 100 -14.14 5.34 -5.45
C SER A 100 -12.62 5.57 -5.43
N TYR A 101 -12.07 6.04 -4.30
CA TYR A 101 -10.66 6.23 -4.05
C TYR A 101 -10.25 5.58 -2.73
N LEU A 102 -9.38 4.60 -2.79
CA LEU A 102 -8.86 3.89 -1.62
C LEU A 102 -7.40 4.23 -1.40
N PHE A 103 -7.04 4.56 -0.16
CA PHE A 103 -5.66 4.84 0.22
C PHE A 103 -5.25 4.03 1.44
N ALA A 104 -4.07 3.39 1.36
CA ALA A 104 -3.38 2.78 2.50
C ALA A 104 -1.89 3.15 2.44
N GLY A 105 -1.30 3.53 3.56
CA GLY A 105 0.03 4.11 3.61
C GLY A 105 0.98 3.46 4.60
N PRO A 106 1.73 4.29 5.34
CA PRO A 106 2.85 3.84 6.15
C PRO A 106 2.41 3.04 7.38
N GLY A 107 3.35 2.31 7.96
CA GLY A 107 3.15 1.51 9.17
C GLY A 107 4.00 0.24 9.17
N SER A 108 3.42 -0.88 9.59
CA SER A 108 4.08 -2.18 9.56
C SER A 108 3.49 -3.06 8.47
N PRO A 109 4.31 -3.52 7.51
CA PRO A 109 3.84 -4.45 6.48
C PRO A 109 3.41 -5.79 7.06
N THR A 110 4.14 -6.31 8.04
CA THR A 110 3.84 -7.58 8.70
C THR A 110 2.54 -7.51 9.50
N TYR A 111 2.30 -6.39 10.19
CA TYR A 111 1.03 -6.19 10.90
C TYR A 111 -0.13 -6.09 9.91
N ALA A 112 -0.01 -5.26 8.88
CA ALA A 112 -1.04 -5.10 7.85
C ALA A 112 -1.36 -6.45 7.17
N LEU A 113 -0.33 -7.17 6.72
CA LEU A 113 -0.48 -8.48 6.09
C LEU A 113 -1.22 -9.46 7.00
N ARG A 114 -0.82 -9.56 8.28
CA ARG A 114 -1.47 -10.45 9.24
C ARG A 114 -2.95 -10.11 9.45
N GLN A 115 -3.31 -8.82 9.43
CA GLN A 115 -4.70 -8.40 9.58
C GLN A 115 -5.52 -8.62 8.30
N TRP A 116 -4.90 -8.50 7.14
CA TRP A 116 -5.57 -8.63 5.85
C TRP A 116 -5.64 -10.07 5.33
N SER A 117 -4.61 -10.89 5.61
CA SER A 117 -4.59 -12.30 5.22
C SER A 117 -5.70 -13.08 5.92
N GLY A 118 -6.41 -13.91 5.17
CA GLY A 118 -7.53 -14.68 5.69
C GLY A 118 -8.78 -13.87 6.05
N SER A 119 -8.76 -12.54 5.80
CA SER A 119 -9.93 -11.67 5.92
C SER A 119 -10.58 -11.42 4.57
N ARG A 120 -11.79 -10.88 4.58
CA ARG A 120 -12.48 -10.43 3.36
C ARG A 120 -11.82 -9.20 2.70
N PHE A 121 -10.85 -8.57 3.35
CA PHE A 121 -10.21 -7.37 2.81
C PHE A 121 -9.54 -7.63 1.46
N ALA A 122 -8.80 -8.74 1.33
CA ALA A 122 -8.17 -9.12 0.06
C ALA A 122 -9.20 -9.36 -1.06
N GLU A 123 -10.35 -9.98 -0.74
CA GLU A 123 -11.45 -10.18 -1.69
C GLU A 123 -12.05 -8.84 -2.12
N VAL A 124 -12.25 -7.91 -1.19
CA VAL A 124 -12.76 -6.56 -1.48
C VAL A 124 -11.80 -5.80 -2.40
N LEU A 125 -10.48 -5.89 -2.18
CA LEU A 125 -9.49 -5.30 -3.09
C LEU A 125 -9.59 -5.88 -4.52
N ARG A 126 -9.71 -7.20 -4.64
CA ARG A 126 -9.85 -7.88 -5.95
C ARG A 126 -11.13 -7.46 -6.65
N THR A 127 -12.25 -7.43 -5.93
CA THR A 127 -13.52 -6.96 -6.46
C THR A 127 -13.38 -5.54 -7.00
N LYS A 128 -12.74 -4.65 -6.23
CA LYS A 128 -12.52 -3.25 -6.64
C LYS A 128 -11.65 -3.13 -7.89
N LEU A 129 -10.59 -3.93 -8.03
CA LEU A 129 -9.77 -3.95 -9.25
C LEU A 129 -10.56 -4.44 -10.48
N ASN A 130 -11.56 -5.29 -10.29
CA ASN A 130 -12.39 -5.80 -11.38
C ASN A 130 -13.57 -4.89 -11.72
N GLU A 131 -14.22 -4.28 -10.72
CA GLU A 131 -15.44 -3.49 -10.89
C GLU A 131 -15.19 -2.00 -11.10
N GLY A 132 -14.06 -1.50 -10.62
CA GLY A 132 -13.62 -0.11 -10.76
C GLY A 132 -13.44 0.62 -9.45
N GLY A 133 -12.57 1.59 -9.50
CA GLY A 133 -12.08 2.42 -8.42
C GLY A 133 -10.57 2.57 -8.50
N ILE A 134 -10.05 3.52 -7.74
CA ILE A 134 -8.60 3.78 -7.67
C ILE A 134 -8.10 3.27 -6.32
N ILE A 135 -7.16 2.34 -6.36
CA ILE A 135 -6.44 1.83 -5.18
C ILE A 135 -5.04 2.45 -5.17
N THR A 136 -4.69 3.12 -4.09
CA THR A 136 -3.35 3.70 -3.88
C THR A 136 -2.74 3.14 -2.60
N PHE A 137 -1.73 2.30 -2.75
CA PHE A 137 -0.98 1.72 -1.63
C PHE A 137 0.44 2.26 -1.62
N ALA A 138 0.91 2.65 -0.43
CA ALA A 138 2.20 3.27 -0.23
C ALA A 138 2.99 2.59 0.88
N SER A 139 4.33 2.61 0.78
CA SER A 139 5.22 2.17 1.85
C SER A 139 4.85 0.78 2.40
N ALA A 140 4.53 0.67 3.70
CA ALA A 140 4.19 -0.60 4.34
C ALA A 140 2.99 -1.33 3.69
N ALA A 141 1.97 -0.60 3.25
CA ALA A 141 0.84 -1.20 2.54
C ALA A 141 1.26 -1.76 1.18
N ALA A 142 2.14 -1.06 0.45
CA ALA A 142 2.61 -1.48 -0.86
C ALA A 142 3.34 -2.83 -0.83
N LEU A 143 4.13 -3.09 0.22
CA LEU A 143 4.82 -4.37 0.43
C LEU A 143 3.88 -5.58 0.41
N THR A 144 2.60 -5.40 0.77
CA THR A 144 1.65 -6.52 0.88
C THR A 144 1.01 -6.94 -0.43
N LEU A 145 1.13 -6.12 -1.49
CA LEU A 145 0.41 -6.32 -2.77
C LEU A 145 0.93 -7.46 -3.62
N GLY A 146 2.21 -7.80 -3.46
CA GLY A 146 2.89 -8.79 -4.28
C GLY A 146 2.53 -10.23 -3.93
N LYS A 147 3.13 -11.17 -4.70
CA LYS A 147 3.10 -12.60 -4.43
C LYS A 147 3.70 -12.92 -3.06
N TYR A 148 4.78 -12.23 -2.73
CA TYR A 148 5.42 -12.29 -1.42
C TYR A 148 5.52 -10.91 -0.78
N THR A 149 5.55 -10.89 0.54
CA THR A 149 5.79 -9.71 1.38
C THR A 149 7.11 -9.88 2.14
N VAL A 150 7.94 -8.87 2.13
CA VAL A 150 9.21 -8.87 2.89
C VAL A 150 8.95 -8.29 4.29
N PRO A 151 9.24 -9.02 5.36
CA PRO A 151 9.11 -8.52 6.74
C PRO A 151 10.30 -7.63 7.11
N VAL A 152 10.38 -6.46 6.49
CA VAL A 152 11.57 -5.59 6.53
C VAL A 152 11.96 -5.15 7.93
N TYR A 153 11.01 -4.93 8.82
CA TYR A 153 11.32 -4.52 10.19
C TYR A 153 11.88 -5.65 11.05
N GLU A 154 11.38 -6.86 10.85
CA GLU A 154 11.90 -8.04 11.53
C GLU A 154 13.33 -8.34 11.10
N ILE A 155 13.61 -8.18 9.80
CA ILE A 155 14.97 -8.36 9.26
C ILE A 155 15.90 -7.24 9.72
N TYR A 156 15.50 -5.98 9.57
CA TYR A 156 16.38 -4.83 9.80
C TYR A 156 16.48 -4.43 11.27
N LYS A 157 15.34 -4.38 12.00
CA LYS A 157 15.29 -3.88 13.38
C LYS A 157 15.45 -4.96 14.43
N VAL A 158 14.97 -6.16 14.15
CA VAL A 158 15.05 -7.31 15.08
C VAL A 158 16.28 -8.17 14.79
N GLY A 159 16.77 -8.18 13.55
CA GLY A 159 17.93 -8.95 13.13
C GLY A 159 17.59 -10.39 12.73
N GLU A 160 16.35 -10.63 12.31
CA GLU A 160 15.98 -11.92 11.72
C GLU A 160 16.65 -12.16 10.37
N ASP A 161 16.80 -13.44 10.00
CA ASP A 161 17.25 -13.82 8.68
C ASP A 161 16.30 -13.35 7.58
N VAL A 162 16.83 -13.17 6.37
CA VAL A 162 16.03 -12.85 5.20
C VAL A 162 15.02 -13.97 4.94
N ARG A 163 13.77 -13.61 4.80
CA ARG A 163 12.68 -14.54 4.51
C ARG A 163 11.54 -13.83 3.79
N LEU A 164 10.70 -14.62 3.16
CA LEU A 164 9.49 -14.17 2.49
C LEU A 164 8.26 -14.65 3.26
N LEU A 165 7.22 -13.86 3.26
CA LEU A 165 5.87 -14.22 3.69
C LEU A 165 4.97 -14.28 2.46
N ASP A 166 3.96 -15.14 2.46
CA ASP A 166 2.93 -15.10 1.42
C ASP A 166 2.22 -13.74 1.45
N GLY A 167 2.26 -13.02 0.33
CA GLY A 167 1.60 -11.72 0.18
C GLY A 167 0.10 -11.84 -0.11
N LEU A 168 -0.56 -10.71 -0.29
CA LEU A 168 -1.98 -10.70 -0.71
C LEU A 168 -2.15 -11.13 -2.18
N ASN A 169 -1.08 -11.07 -2.95
CA ASN A 169 -1.02 -11.41 -4.37
C ASN A 169 -2.06 -10.67 -5.24
N VAL A 170 -2.36 -9.44 -4.89
CA VAL A 170 -3.31 -8.58 -5.65
C VAL A 170 -2.74 -8.23 -7.03
N LEU A 171 -1.41 -8.10 -7.13
CA LEU A 171 -0.72 -7.89 -8.41
C LEU A 171 -0.84 -9.10 -9.34
N GLY A 172 -0.85 -10.31 -8.79
CA GLY A 172 -1.05 -11.54 -9.58
C GLY A 172 -2.39 -11.58 -10.28
N ASP A 173 -3.43 -10.97 -9.71
CA ASP A 173 -4.77 -10.92 -10.32
C ASP A 173 -4.81 -10.06 -11.61
N ILE A 174 -3.81 -9.19 -11.80
CA ILE A 174 -3.61 -8.39 -13.03
C ILE A 174 -2.41 -8.86 -13.86
N GLY A 175 -1.90 -10.08 -13.59
CA GLY A 175 -0.80 -10.69 -14.35
C GLY A 175 0.60 -10.22 -13.97
N VAL A 176 0.78 -9.50 -12.87
CA VAL A 176 2.08 -9.01 -12.39
C VAL A 176 2.55 -9.85 -11.20
N HIS A 177 3.52 -10.73 -11.46
CA HIS A 177 4.10 -11.60 -10.42
C HIS A 177 5.32 -10.93 -9.79
N ALA A 178 5.11 -10.13 -8.76
CA ALA A 178 6.18 -9.33 -8.17
C ALA A 178 6.22 -9.41 -6.64
N VAL A 179 7.41 -9.10 -6.11
CA VAL A 179 7.62 -8.65 -4.73
C VAL A 179 7.82 -7.14 -4.77
N VAL A 180 6.95 -6.38 -4.11
CA VAL A 180 7.06 -4.93 -4.07
C VAL A 180 8.06 -4.52 -3.00
N ILE A 181 9.04 -3.71 -3.37
CA ILE A 181 9.99 -3.09 -2.43
C ILE A 181 9.89 -1.57 -2.58
N PRO A 182 9.16 -0.90 -1.70
CA PRO A 182 9.11 0.57 -1.62
C PRO A 182 10.41 1.10 -1.01
N HIS A 183 10.57 2.42 -0.90
CA HIS A 183 11.81 3.04 -0.40
C HIS A 183 13.08 2.45 -1.06
N PHE A 184 13.02 2.24 -2.37
CA PHE A 184 14.04 1.47 -3.07
C PHE A 184 15.40 2.18 -3.08
N ASP A 185 15.40 3.51 -3.18
CA ASP A 185 16.56 4.40 -3.14
C ASP A 185 16.87 4.96 -1.74
N ASN A 186 16.30 4.41 -0.66
CA ASN A 186 16.49 4.94 0.70
C ASN A 186 17.97 5.10 1.04
N ALA A 187 18.33 6.26 1.58
CA ALA A 187 19.71 6.63 1.92
C ALA A 187 19.87 7.20 3.35
N GLU A 188 18.97 6.86 4.26
CA GLU A 188 18.98 7.40 5.64
C GLU A 188 20.08 6.81 6.53
N GLY A 189 20.72 5.74 6.11
CA GLY A 189 21.64 4.94 6.93
C GLY A 189 23.03 5.54 7.19
N GLY A 190 23.38 6.66 6.59
CA GLY A 190 24.74 7.23 6.68
C GLY A 190 25.78 6.23 6.16
N ASN A 191 26.52 5.59 7.06
CA ASN A 191 27.52 4.57 6.70
C ASN A 191 26.94 3.15 6.55
N HIS A 192 25.65 2.97 6.77
CA HIS A 192 24.94 1.70 6.64
C HIS A 192 24.08 1.71 5.38
N ASP A 193 24.14 0.64 4.58
CA ASP A 193 23.31 0.52 3.38
C ASP A 193 21.86 0.25 3.76
N THR A 194 21.01 1.27 3.61
CA THR A 194 19.56 1.22 3.86
C THR A 194 18.71 1.19 2.61
N ARG A 195 19.34 1.09 1.42
CA ARG A 195 18.61 0.91 0.17
C ARG A 195 17.69 -0.30 0.23
N TYR A 196 16.72 -0.31 -0.66
CA TYR A 196 15.78 -1.43 -0.81
C TYR A 196 14.98 -1.68 0.47
N CYS A 197 14.36 -0.62 0.99
CA CYS A 197 13.57 -0.69 2.22
C CYS A 197 14.35 -1.27 3.41
N TYR A 198 15.57 -0.74 3.66
CA TYR A 198 16.51 -1.13 4.71
C TYR A 198 17.15 -2.53 4.56
N LEU A 199 16.95 -3.24 3.46
CA LEU A 199 17.59 -4.53 3.23
C LEU A 199 19.10 -4.40 2.98
N GLY A 200 19.50 -3.40 2.19
CA GLY A 200 20.84 -3.29 1.63
C GLY A 200 21.09 -4.32 0.53
N ASP A 201 22.19 -4.15 -0.19
CA ASP A 201 22.51 -4.95 -1.39
C ASP A 201 22.63 -6.47 -1.09
N THR A 202 23.29 -6.81 0.00
CA THR A 202 23.52 -8.23 0.34
C THR A 202 22.24 -9.00 0.62
N ARG A 203 21.31 -8.39 1.37
CA ARG A 203 20.05 -9.04 1.70
C ARG A 203 19.08 -9.05 0.52
N LEU A 204 19.11 -8.02 -0.32
CA LEU A 204 18.31 -8.01 -1.55
C LEU A 204 18.72 -9.16 -2.47
N ARG A 205 20.03 -9.32 -2.73
CA ARG A 205 20.53 -10.44 -3.56
C ARG A 205 20.16 -11.80 -2.99
N LEU A 206 20.20 -11.95 -1.67
CA LEU A 206 19.78 -13.20 -1.03
C LEU A 206 18.27 -13.42 -1.22
N LEU A 207 17.47 -12.37 -1.06
CA LEU A 207 16.02 -12.42 -1.30
C LEU A 207 15.70 -12.84 -2.73
N GLU A 208 16.38 -12.28 -3.72
CA GLU A 208 16.20 -12.62 -5.13
C GLU A 208 16.44 -14.11 -5.40
N THR A 209 17.37 -14.76 -4.68
CA THR A 209 17.58 -16.21 -4.82
C THR A 209 16.46 -17.08 -4.24
N MET A 210 15.55 -16.48 -3.47
CA MET A 210 14.40 -17.17 -2.87
C MET A 210 13.13 -17.04 -3.71
N LEU A 211 13.17 -16.19 -4.76
CA LEU A 211 12.01 -15.97 -5.62
C LEU A 211 11.83 -17.13 -6.59
N ASP A 212 10.58 -17.38 -6.95
CA ASP A 212 10.27 -18.31 -8.04
C ASP A 212 10.69 -17.72 -9.40
N ASP A 213 10.90 -18.57 -10.38
CA ASP A 213 11.38 -18.17 -11.73
C ASP A 213 10.49 -17.14 -12.43
N ASP A 214 9.21 -17.07 -12.10
CA ASP A 214 8.24 -16.15 -12.68
C ASP A 214 8.04 -14.86 -11.84
N THR A 215 8.73 -14.72 -10.72
CA THR A 215 8.55 -13.61 -9.78
C THR A 215 9.77 -12.67 -9.80
N PHE A 216 9.52 -11.37 -9.92
CA PHE A 216 10.56 -10.34 -9.93
C PHE A 216 10.39 -9.33 -8.79
N VAL A 217 11.44 -8.56 -8.53
CA VAL A 217 11.39 -7.41 -7.60
C VAL A 217 10.86 -6.20 -8.35
N LEU A 218 9.80 -5.60 -7.84
CA LEU A 218 9.29 -4.31 -8.26
C LEU A 218 9.73 -3.24 -7.24
N GLY A 219 10.84 -2.59 -7.56
CA GLY A 219 11.39 -1.50 -6.75
C GLY A 219 10.74 -0.17 -7.06
N VAL A 220 10.28 0.57 -6.05
CA VAL A 220 9.71 1.91 -6.21
C VAL A 220 10.45 2.88 -5.29
N ASP A 221 11.09 3.88 -5.88
CA ASP A 221 11.86 4.89 -5.17
C ASP A 221 10.98 5.77 -4.27
N GLU A 222 11.60 6.44 -3.30
CA GLU A 222 10.93 7.42 -2.45
C GLU A 222 10.36 8.57 -3.29
N HIS A 223 9.25 9.15 -2.85
CA HIS A 223 8.55 10.21 -3.56
C HIS A 223 8.20 9.87 -5.02
N THR A 224 7.96 8.60 -5.29
CA THR A 224 7.69 8.05 -6.63
C THR A 224 6.52 7.09 -6.58
N ALA A 225 5.79 7.00 -7.68
CA ALA A 225 4.68 6.08 -7.84
C ALA A 225 4.72 5.41 -9.23
N VAL A 226 4.35 4.14 -9.28
CA VAL A 226 3.88 3.52 -10.51
C VAL A 226 2.35 3.49 -10.50
N VAL A 227 1.76 4.01 -11.55
CA VAL A 227 0.31 4.02 -11.79
C VAL A 227 0.00 3.00 -12.88
N ILE A 228 -0.70 1.95 -12.52
CA ILE A 228 -1.13 0.86 -13.40
C ILE A 228 -2.59 1.11 -13.77
N ASP A 229 -2.84 1.50 -14.99
CA ASP A 229 -4.19 1.70 -15.54
C ASP A 229 -4.59 0.41 -16.27
N ILE A 230 -5.43 -0.37 -15.59
CA ILE A 230 -5.82 -1.72 -16.04
C ILE A 230 -6.70 -1.65 -17.29
N ASP A 231 -7.51 -0.58 -17.42
CA ASP A 231 -8.41 -0.43 -18.56
C ASP A 231 -7.67 -0.14 -19.87
N SER A 232 -6.54 0.55 -19.78
CA SER A 232 -5.72 0.91 -20.95
C SER A 232 -4.48 0.03 -21.12
N ASP A 233 -4.25 -0.93 -20.22
CA ASP A 233 -3.05 -1.78 -20.18
C ASP A 233 -1.76 -0.92 -20.19
N CYS A 234 -1.72 0.12 -19.37
CA CYS A 234 -0.66 1.12 -19.39
C CYS A 234 -0.11 1.38 -17.98
N CYS A 235 1.20 1.43 -17.88
CA CYS A 235 1.91 1.86 -16.67
C CYS A 235 2.56 3.23 -16.88
N THR A 236 2.44 4.11 -15.88
CA THR A 236 3.13 5.41 -15.88
C THR A 236 3.84 5.62 -14.57
N VAL A 237 5.05 6.20 -14.64
CA VAL A 237 5.81 6.60 -13.46
C VAL A 237 5.54 8.08 -13.16
N ALA A 238 5.32 8.41 -11.90
CA ALA A 238 5.08 9.77 -11.42
C ALA A 238 5.88 10.03 -10.16
N GLY A 239 6.42 11.21 -10.02
CA GLY A 239 7.26 11.61 -8.88
C GLY A 239 8.67 11.95 -9.27
N ASN A 240 9.62 11.81 -8.35
CA ASN A 240 10.99 12.32 -8.49
C ASN A 240 12.03 11.25 -8.85
N GLY A 241 11.74 9.97 -8.58
CA GLY A 241 12.66 8.85 -8.77
C GLY A 241 12.25 7.92 -9.89
N THR A 242 12.64 6.67 -9.77
CA THR A 242 12.46 5.61 -10.76
C THR A 242 11.62 4.46 -10.22
N VAL A 243 11.20 3.59 -11.13
CA VAL A 243 10.63 2.27 -10.84
C VAL A 243 11.50 1.27 -11.57
N THR A 244 11.96 0.27 -10.83
CA THR A 244 12.92 -0.74 -11.28
C THR A 244 12.32 -2.12 -11.25
#